data_26eccbce38b23f814f2cc2ee877d8281
#
_entry.id   26eccbce38b23f814f2cc2ee877d8281
#
_cell.length_a   1.000
_cell.length_b   1.000
_cell.length_c   1.000
_cell.angle_alpha   90.00
_cell.angle_beta   90.00
_cell.angle_gamma   90.00
#
_symmetry.space_group_name_H-M   'P 1'
#
loop_
_entity.id
_entity.type
_entity.pdbx_description
1 polymer ?
#
loop_
_entity_poly.entity_id
_entity_poly.type
_entity_poly.pdbx_seq_one_letter_code
_entity_poly.pdbx_strand_id
1 'polypeptide(L)'
;MRKKERFVLGKRTFRSQKSKHFVLRIIQAQAQEVSARNNLSYTEVKSPSDGVVGALPFRVGALVSPGIQQPLTTVSDNSDMYVYFSMTENQLLSLTRQYGSMDEALKNMPEVELRLNDNSIYDEHGIIESISGVIDRQTGTVVARAVFPNESRLLHSGASGNVVIPSVYKDCIVIPQGATVQMQDKTIAYKVVDGKAVSTLISVAGINDGREYVVLDGLKAGDEIISEGAGLIREGTVVK
;
A
#
# COMPACT_ATOMS: atom_id res chain seq x y z
N MET A 1 52.47 -57.26 -36.05
CA MET A 1 51.22 -56.47 -35.97
C MET A 1 51.14 -55.61 -34.69
N ARG A 2 51.57 -56.03 -33.50
CA ARG A 2 51.44 -55.21 -32.26
C ARG A 2 52.23 -53.91 -32.22
N LYS A 3 53.38 -53.77 -32.89
CA LYS A 3 54.17 -52.51 -32.87
C LYS A 3 53.53 -51.36 -33.66
N LYS A 4 52.78 -51.64 -34.74
CA LYS A 4 52.10 -50.60 -35.52
C LYS A 4 50.88 -50.01 -34.80
N GLU A 5 50.13 -50.84 -34.08
CA GLU A 5 48.96 -50.37 -33.31
C GLU A 5 49.35 -49.51 -32.11
N ARG A 6 50.46 -49.86 -31.42
CA ARG A 6 50.98 -49.06 -30.30
C ARG A 6 51.44 -47.65 -30.74
N PHE A 7 52.02 -47.54 -31.95
CA PHE A 7 52.48 -46.28 -32.49
C PHE A 7 51.30 -45.39 -32.93
N VAL A 8 50.23 -45.98 -33.45
CA VAL A 8 49.00 -45.26 -33.84
C VAL A 8 48.24 -44.80 -32.62
N LEU A 9 48.14 -45.60 -31.56
CA LEU A 9 47.54 -45.21 -30.27
C LEU A 9 48.34 -44.09 -29.59
N GLY A 10 49.67 -44.10 -29.64
CA GLY A 10 50.51 -43.03 -29.10
C GLY A 10 50.33 -41.69 -29.80
N LYS A 11 50.20 -41.69 -31.13
CA LYS A 11 49.91 -40.48 -31.91
C LYS A 11 48.51 -39.92 -31.65
N ARG A 12 47.49 -40.77 -31.46
CA ARG A 12 46.14 -40.31 -31.16
C ARG A 12 46.06 -39.71 -29.76
N THR A 13 46.64 -40.34 -28.75
CA THR A 13 46.68 -39.82 -27.38
C THR A 13 47.47 -38.51 -27.29
N PHE A 14 48.59 -38.38 -27.95
CA PHE A 14 49.40 -37.18 -27.95
C PHE A 14 48.70 -35.99 -28.66
N ARG A 15 47.99 -36.23 -29.75
CA ARG A 15 47.17 -35.23 -30.46
C ARG A 15 45.97 -34.81 -29.59
N SER A 16 45.34 -35.71 -28.90
CA SER A 16 44.24 -35.45 -27.95
C SER A 16 44.69 -34.61 -26.74
N GLN A 17 45.88 -34.88 -26.19
CA GLN A 17 46.42 -34.09 -25.10
C GLN A 17 46.77 -32.65 -25.51
N LYS A 18 47.41 -32.45 -26.68
CA LYS A 18 47.69 -31.12 -27.23
C LYS A 18 46.41 -30.31 -27.47
N SER A 19 45.38 -30.96 -28.00
CA SER A 19 44.08 -30.31 -28.23
C SER A 19 43.39 -29.92 -26.91
N LYS A 20 43.45 -30.79 -25.91
CA LYS A 20 42.92 -30.45 -24.55
C LYS A 20 43.67 -29.28 -23.93
N HIS A 21 44.99 -29.27 -24.02
CA HIS A 21 45.81 -28.17 -23.49
C HIS A 21 45.51 -26.85 -24.20
N PHE A 22 45.29 -26.89 -25.51
CA PHE A 22 44.90 -25.69 -26.28
C PHE A 22 43.54 -25.16 -25.87
N VAL A 23 42.54 -26.03 -25.71
CA VAL A 23 41.20 -25.66 -25.21
C VAL A 23 41.28 -25.06 -23.81
N LEU A 24 42.04 -25.62 -22.89
CA LEU A 24 42.24 -25.08 -21.55
C LEU A 24 42.86 -23.67 -21.59
N ARG A 25 43.83 -23.40 -22.47
CA ARG A 25 44.41 -22.06 -22.64
C ARG A 25 43.41 -21.05 -23.15
N ILE A 26 42.53 -21.46 -24.09
CA ILE A 26 41.45 -20.59 -24.58
C ILE A 26 40.49 -20.25 -23.44
N ILE A 27 40.04 -21.24 -22.69
CA ILE A 27 39.13 -21.03 -21.54
C ILE A 27 39.77 -20.10 -20.49
N GLN A 28 41.05 -20.30 -20.20
CA GLN A 28 41.79 -19.45 -19.28
C GLN A 28 41.88 -18.00 -19.78
N ALA A 29 42.19 -17.82 -21.06
CA ALA A 29 42.25 -16.48 -21.69
C ALA A 29 40.88 -15.78 -21.68
N GLN A 30 39.82 -16.54 -21.99
CA GLN A 30 38.44 -16.04 -21.89
C GLN A 30 38.04 -15.64 -20.45
N ALA A 31 38.42 -16.46 -19.46
CA ALA A 31 38.18 -16.11 -18.07
C ALA A 31 38.93 -14.85 -17.63
N GLN A 32 40.17 -14.66 -18.10
CA GLN A 32 40.93 -13.43 -17.88
C GLN A 32 40.30 -12.21 -18.58
N GLU A 33 39.81 -12.36 -19.79
CA GLU A 33 39.11 -11.31 -20.54
C GLU A 33 37.83 -10.90 -19.76
N VAL A 34 37.01 -11.86 -19.36
CA VAL A 34 35.79 -11.60 -18.59
C VAL A 34 36.10 -10.88 -17.26
N SER A 35 37.16 -11.33 -16.56
CA SER A 35 37.58 -10.67 -15.32
C SER A 35 38.04 -9.23 -15.57
N ALA A 36 38.84 -8.99 -16.61
CA ALA A 36 39.29 -7.65 -16.97
C ALA A 36 38.11 -6.74 -17.38
N ARG A 37 37.17 -7.29 -18.15
CA ARG A 37 35.96 -6.58 -18.56
C ARG A 37 35.07 -6.23 -17.37
N ASN A 38 34.90 -7.15 -16.40
CA ASN A 38 34.18 -6.88 -15.17
C ASN A 38 34.86 -5.77 -14.37
N ASN A 39 36.18 -5.81 -14.22
CA ASN A 39 36.93 -4.75 -13.54
C ASN A 39 36.76 -3.40 -14.23
N LEU A 40 36.75 -3.36 -15.54
CA LEU A 40 36.50 -2.13 -16.30
C LEU A 40 35.06 -1.64 -16.10
N SER A 41 34.08 -2.54 -16.01
CA SER A 41 32.68 -2.14 -15.81
C SER A 41 32.44 -1.42 -14.48
N TYR A 42 33.25 -1.68 -13.45
CA TYR A 42 33.16 -0.97 -12.16
C TYR A 42 33.71 0.47 -12.21
N THR A 43 34.41 0.85 -13.27
CA THR A 43 34.86 2.24 -13.43
C THR A 43 33.76 3.17 -13.93
N GLU A 44 32.67 2.61 -14.47
CA GLU A 44 31.49 3.34 -14.92
C GLU A 44 30.27 2.89 -14.12
N VAL A 45 29.79 3.75 -13.21
CA VAL A 45 28.61 3.46 -12.39
C VAL A 45 27.36 3.92 -13.13
N LYS A 46 26.47 2.97 -13.45
CA LYS A 46 25.19 3.23 -14.12
C LYS A 46 24.04 2.96 -13.17
N SER A 47 22.96 3.71 -13.33
CA SER A 47 21.72 3.41 -12.63
C SER A 47 21.13 2.08 -13.13
N PRO A 48 20.67 1.19 -12.23
CA PRO A 48 19.99 -0.04 -12.62
C PRO A 48 18.56 0.19 -13.12
N SER A 49 17.97 1.36 -12.83
CA SER A 49 16.59 1.73 -13.18
C SER A 49 16.52 3.17 -13.63
N ASP A 50 15.49 3.50 -14.39
CA ASP A 50 15.12 4.87 -14.70
C ASP A 50 14.51 5.52 -13.43
N GLY A 51 14.70 6.83 -13.28
CA GLY A 51 14.16 7.52 -12.11
C GLY A 51 14.83 8.85 -11.83
N VAL A 52 14.47 9.44 -10.69
CA VAL A 52 15.04 10.70 -10.20
C VAL A 52 16.22 10.42 -9.29
N VAL A 53 17.35 11.03 -9.63
CA VAL A 53 18.58 10.92 -8.84
C VAL A 53 18.46 11.82 -7.60
N GLY A 54 18.70 11.24 -6.44
CA GLY A 54 18.71 11.95 -5.17
C GLY A 54 19.98 12.77 -4.93
N ALA A 55 20.28 13.06 -3.68
CA ALA A 55 21.46 13.81 -3.31
C ALA A 55 22.75 13.06 -3.66
N LEU A 56 23.77 13.80 -4.12
CA LEU A 56 25.11 13.31 -4.40
C LEU A 56 26.04 13.73 -3.24
N PRO A 57 26.21 12.89 -2.21
CA PRO A 57 27.02 13.25 -1.04
C PRO A 57 28.52 13.36 -1.34
N PHE A 58 28.99 12.70 -2.40
CA PHE A 58 30.38 12.67 -2.78
C PHE A 58 30.68 13.68 -3.89
N ARG A 59 31.75 14.45 -3.70
CA ARG A 59 32.24 15.41 -4.71
C ARG A 59 33.25 14.74 -5.61
N VAL A 60 33.48 15.34 -6.77
CA VAL A 60 34.55 14.91 -7.70
C VAL A 60 35.89 14.93 -6.96
N GLY A 61 36.65 13.84 -7.07
CA GLY A 61 37.91 13.60 -6.36
C GLY A 61 37.78 12.89 -5.02
N ALA A 62 36.55 12.61 -4.54
CA ALA A 62 36.37 11.79 -3.35
C ALA A 62 36.73 10.33 -3.62
N LEU A 63 37.44 9.70 -2.69
CA LEU A 63 37.74 8.28 -2.73
C LEU A 63 36.47 7.48 -2.36
N VAL A 64 36.00 6.65 -3.27
CA VAL A 64 34.89 5.74 -3.04
C VAL A 64 35.36 4.28 -3.15
N SER A 65 34.86 3.41 -2.31
CA SER A 65 35.21 1.99 -2.29
C SER A 65 33.99 1.13 -1.95
N PRO A 66 33.98 -0.17 -2.26
CA PRO A 66 32.87 -1.07 -1.94
C PRO A 66 32.52 -1.17 -0.43
N GLY A 67 33.42 -0.74 0.46
CA GLY A 67 33.22 -0.75 1.91
C GLY A 67 32.57 0.50 2.49
N ILE A 68 32.21 1.49 1.67
CA ILE A 68 31.54 2.70 2.13
C ILE A 68 30.11 2.38 2.54
N GLN A 69 29.70 2.72 3.76
CA GLN A 69 28.35 2.49 4.27
C GLN A 69 27.30 3.38 3.60
N GLN A 70 27.69 4.55 3.13
CA GLN A 70 26.79 5.51 2.49
C GLN A 70 26.73 5.26 0.98
N PRO A 71 25.56 5.14 0.37
CA PRO A 71 25.43 4.97 -1.08
C PRO A 71 25.93 6.21 -1.83
N LEU A 72 26.40 6.04 -3.06
CA LEU A 72 26.82 7.13 -3.93
C LEU A 72 25.66 8.10 -4.23
N THR A 73 24.50 7.55 -4.47
CA THR A 73 23.23 8.24 -4.61
C THR A 73 22.09 7.22 -4.52
N THR A 74 20.88 7.70 -4.39
CA THR A 74 19.66 6.91 -4.52
C THR A 74 18.93 7.32 -5.79
N VAL A 75 18.36 6.36 -6.50
CA VAL A 75 17.50 6.61 -7.65
C VAL A 75 16.11 6.14 -7.26
N SER A 76 15.14 7.05 -7.34
CA SER A 76 13.74 6.76 -7.04
C SER A 76 12.93 6.76 -8.32
N ASP A 77 12.26 5.65 -8.60
CA ASP A 77 11.21 5.61 -9.59
C ASP A 77 9.93 6.14 -8.95
N ASN A 78 9.44 7.26 -9.45
CA ASN A 78 8.25 7.94 -8.95
C ASN A 78 7.10 7.88 -9.98
N SER A 79 7.08 6.89 -10.86
CA SER A 79 6.00 6.69 -11.84
C SER A 79 4.70 6.29 -11.15
N ASP A 80 4.77 5.24 -10.34
CA ASP A 80 3.68 4.78 -9.49
C ASP A 80 4.11 4.86 -8.03
N MET A 81 3.25 5.44 -7.20
CA MET A 81 3.56 5.63 -5.79
C MET A 81 2.87 4.60 -4.93
N TYR A 82 3.68 3.85 -4.19
CA TYR A 82 3.21 2.89 -3.20
C TYR A 82 2.99 3.57 -1.87
N VAL A 83 1.73 3.64 -1.45
CA VAL A 83 1.34 4.21 -0.16
C VAL A 83 1.04 3.10 0.82
N TYR A 84 1.82 3.02 1.90
CA TYR A 84 1.63 2.07 2.98
C TYR A 84 0.86 2.75 4.10
N PHE A 85 -0.25 2.17 4.50
CA PHE A 85 -1.05 2.68 5.60
C PHE A 85 -1.51 1.54 6.50
N SER A 86 -1.83 1.88 7.75
CA SER A 86 -2.30 0.91 8.74
C SER A 86 -3.80 1.04 8.91
N MET A 87 -4.49 -0.10 8.96
CA MET A 87 -5.89 -0.19 9.32
C MET A 87 -6.05 -1.09 10.56
N THR A 88 -7.06 -0.82 11.37
CA THR A 88 -7.33 -1.62 12.58
C THR A 88 -7.92 -2.99 12.21
N GLU A 89 -7.75 -3.95 13.11
CA GLU A 89 -8.38 -5.28 12.98
C GLU A 89 -9.90 -5.18 12.79
N ASN A 90 -10.57 -4.25 13.50
CA ASN A 90 -12.01 -4.05 13.37
C ASN A 90 -12.41 -3.57 11.96
N GLN A 91 -11.64 -2.68 11.36
CA GLN A 91 -11.86 -2.24 9.98
C GLN A 91 -11.67 -3.41 9.00
N LEU A 92 -10.62 -4.21 9.20
CA LEU A 92 -10.35 -5.41 8.41
C LEU A 92 -11.51 -6.42 8.48
N LEU A 93 -12.01 -6.70 9.69
CA LEU A 93 -13.15 -7.59 9.93
C LEU A 93 -14.44 -7.05 9.27
N SER A 94 -14.66 -5.74 9.34
CA SER A 94 -15.80 -5.09 8.69
C SER A 94 -15.75 -5.25 7.18
N LEU A 95 -14.60 -5.01 6.58
CA LEU A 95 -14.38 -5.21 5.15
C LEU A 95 -14.59 -6.69 4.74
N THR A 96 -14.00 -7.61 5.49
CA THR A 96 -14.15 -9.05 5.21
C THR A 96 -15.61 -9.50 5.30
N ARG A 97 -16.37 -8.98 6.28
CA ARG A 97 -17.81 -9.29 6.39
C ARG A 97 -18.65 -8.69 5.27
N GLN A 98 -18.29 -7.49 4.82
CA GLN A 98 -19.01 -6.77 3.76
C GLN A 98 -18.82 -7.46 2.40
N TYR A 99 -17.61 -7.94 2.09
CA TYR A 99 -17.26 -8.50 0.79
C TYR A 99 -17.17 -10.04 0.78
N GLY A 100 -17.29 -10.71 1.93
CA GLY A 100 -17.25 -12.16 2.05
C GLY A 100 -15.86 -12.75 2.24
N SER A 101 -14.87 -12.24 1.54
CA SER A 101 -13.47 -12.64 1.69
C SER A 101 -12.53 -11.45 1.45
N MET A 102 -11.27 -11.59 1.86
CA MET A 102 -10.25 -10.57 1.62
C MET A 102 -9.95 -10.39 0.13
N ASP A 103 -9.88 -11.48 -0.61
CA ASP A 103 -9.61 -11.44 -2.06
C ASP A 103 -10.75 -10.78 -2.83
N GLU A 104 -11.99 -10.98 -2.39
CA GLU A 104 -13.15 -10.29 -2.96
C GLU A 104 -13.21 -8.83 -2.55
N ALA A 105 -12.82 -8.52 -1.32
CA ALA A 105 -12.67 -7.14 -0.88
C ALA A 105 -11.68 -6.38 -1.77
N LEU A 106 -10.47 -6.89 -1.98
CA LEU A 106 -9.46 -6.26 -2.84
C LEU A 106 -9.94 -6.01 -4.28
N LYS A 107 -10.80 -6.88 -4.80
CA LYS A 107 -11.33 -6.74 -6.18
C LYS A 107 -12.50 -5.78 -6.30
N ASN A 108 -13.31 -5.68 -5.25
CA ASN A 108 -14.58 -4.95 -5.27
C ASN A 108 -14.57 -3.67 -4.43
N MET A 109 -13.46 -3.40 -3.72
CA MET A 109 -13.30 -2.14 -3.00
C MET A 109 -13.31 -0.97 -3.99
N PRO A 110 -13.93 0.15 -3.61
CA PRO A 110 -13.83 1.37 -4.39
C PRO A 110 -12.38 1.89 -4.41
N GLU A 111 -12.09 2.71 -5.41
CA GLU A 111 -10.86 3.45 -5.46
C GLU A 111 -10.70 4.33 -4.23
N VAL A 112 -9.47 4.51 -3.78
CA VAL A 112 -9.15 5.29 -2.58
C VAL A 112 -8.58 6.65 -2.97
N GLU A 113 -8.84 7.64 -2.12
CA GLU A 113 -8.32 8.99 -2.29
C GLU A 113 -7.10 9.20 -1.37
N LEU A 114 -6.17 10.02 -1.81
CA LEU A 114 -5.02 10.42 -1.01
C LEU A 114 -5.17 11.88 -0.60
N ARG A 115 -5.28 12.11 0.72
CA ARG A 115 -5.24 13.44 1.29
C ARG A 115 -3.81 13.78 1.67
N LEU A 116 -3.28 14.83 1.08
CA LEU A 116 -1.94 15.32 1.31
C LEU A 116 -1.83 16.07 2.65
N ASN A 117 -0.60 16.37 3.07
CA ASN A 117 -0.36 17.06 4.36
C ASN A 117 -0.88 18.50 4.40
N ASP A 118 -1.12 19.13 3.27
CA ASP A 118 -1.76 20.46 3.14
C ASP A 118 -3.29 20.39 3.18
N ASN A 119 -3.86 19.20 3.45
CA ASN A 119 -5.28 18.87 3.39
C ASN A 119 -5.91 18.90 2.00
N SER A 120 -5.16 19.12 0.94
CA SER A 120 -5.64 18.91 -0.43
C SER A 120 -5.86 17.42 -0.71
N ILE A 121 -6.81 17.13 -1.60
CA ILE A 121 -7.02 15.79 -2.12
C ILE A 121 -6.19 15.67 -3.39
N TYR A 122 -5.46 14.57 -3.53
CA TYR A 122 -4.72 14.26 -4.74
C TYR A 122 -5.68 13.94 -5.88
N ASP A 123 -5.43 14.47 -7.06
CA ASP A 123 -6.35 14.40 -8.19
C ASP A 123 -6.57 12.97 -8.73
N GLU A 124 -5.54 12.11 -8.60
CA GLU A 124 -5.61 10.73 -9.05
C GLU A 124 -6.06 9.79 -7.92
N HIS A 125 -6.92 8.84 -8.27
CA HIS A 125 -7.37 7.81 -7.34
C HIS A 125 -6.41 6.63 -7.31
N GLY A 126 -6.31 5.99 -6.15
CA GLY A 126 -5.49 4.82 -5.94
C GLY A 126 -6.30 3.55 -5.78
N ILE A 127 -5.63 2.42 -5.97
CA ILE A 127 -6.21 1.08 -5.79
C ILE A 127 -5.47 0.38 -4.67
N ILE A 128 -6.19 -0.25 -3.74
CA ILE A 128 -5.58 -1.10 -2.72
C ILE A 128 -5.15 -2.41 -3.38
N GLU A 129 -3.84 -2.58 -3.50
CA GLU A 129 -3.26 -3.74 -4.17
C GLU A 129 -3.10 -4.94 -3.23
N SER A 130 -2.76 -4.69 -1.99
CA SER A 130 -2.54 -5.76 -1.02
C SER A 130 -2.80 -5.33 0.41
N ILE A 131 -3.22 -6.29 1.23
CA ILE A 131 -3.38 -6.16 2.68
C ILE A 131 -2.58 -7.28 3.31
N SER A 132 -1.77 -6.96 4.33
CA SER A 132 -0.97 -7.94 5.05
C SER A 132 -1.87 -8.99 5.71
N GLY A 133 -1.51 -10.26 5.60
CA GLY A 133 -2.18 -11.34 6.32
C GLY A 133 -1.77 -11.46 7.80
N VAL A 134 -0.91 -10.56 8.30
CA VAL A 134 -0.38 -10.59 9.66
C VAL A 134 -0.74 -9.31 10.39
N ILE A 135 -1.36 -9.47 11.57
CA ILE A 135 -1.69 -8.37 12.46
C ILE A 135 -0.48 -8.08 13.36
N ASP A 136 -0.07 -6.83 13.42
CA ASP A 136 0.92 -6.40 14.40
C ASP A 136 0.31 -6.47 15.80
N ARG A 137 0.90 -7.30 16.66
CA ARG A 137 0.39 -7.54 18.02
C ARG A 137 0.54 -6.35 18.96
N GLN A 138 1.44 -5.43 18.67
CA GLN A 138 1.68 -4.26 19.52
C GLN A 138 0.65 -3.16 19.25
N THR A 139 0.26 -3.00 17.99
CA THR A 139 -0.63 -1.93 17.54
C THR A 139 -2.05 -2.41 17.24
N GLY A 140 -2.28 -3.73 17.08
CA GLY A 140 -3.57 -4.29 16.66
C GLY A 140 -3.96 -3.86 15.23
N THR A 141 -2.97 -3.57 14.38
CA THR A 141 -3.20 -3.09 13.02
C THR A 141 -2.61 -4.02 11.98
N VAL A 142 -3.11 -3.93 10.76
CA VAL A 142 -2.56 -4.55 9.56
C VAL A 142 -2.07 -3.48 8.60
N VAL A 143 -1.01 -3.78 7.87
CA VAL A 143 -0.48 -2.88 6.86
C VAL A 143 -1.15 -3.19 5.53
N ALA A 144 -1.70 -2.16 4.90
CA ALA A 144 -2.21 -2.20 3.53
C ALA A 144 -1.31 -1.36 2.62
N ARG A 145 -1.29 -1.73 1.35
CA ARG A 145 -0.57 -1.02 0.29
C ARG A 145 -1.55 -0.61 -0.79
N ALA A 146 -1.60 0.68 -1.08
CA ALA A 146 -2.30 1.23 -2.22
C ALA A 146 -1.30 1.76 -3.25
N VAL A 147 -1.68 1.71 -4.51
CA VAL A 147 -0.92 2.22 -5.65
C VAL A 147 -1.64 3.42 -6.21
N PHE A 148 -0.92 4.52 -6.36
CA PHE A 148 -1.41 5.77 -6.93
C PHE A 148 -0.58 6.10 -8.18
N PRO A 149 -1.18 6.34 -9.33
CA PRO A 149 -0.49 6.90 -10.49
C PRO A 149 0.11 8.25 -10.14
N ASN A 150 1.29 8.58 -10.65
CA ASN A 150 1.97 9.84 -10.35
C ASN A 150 2.54 10.48 -11.62
N GLU A 151 1.68 10.64 -12.63
CA GLU A 151 2.07 11.24 -13.91
C GLU A 151 2.57 12.68 -13.74
N SER A 152 1.95 13.45 -12.84
CA SER A 152 2.34 14.81 -12.51
C SER A 152 3.66 14.90 -11.73
N ARG A 153 4.18 13.79 -11.22
CA ARG A 153 5.36 13.70 -10.33
C ARG A 153 5.27 14.58 -9.08
N LEU A 154 4.05 14.87 -8.63
CA LEU A 154 3.79 15.66 -7.44
C LEU A 154 4.17 14.88 -6.17
N LEU A 155 3.91 13.58 -6.17
CA LEU A 155 4.22 12.71 -5.05
C LEU A 155 5.71 12.34 -5.07
N HIS A 156 6.33 12.39 -3.90
CA HIS A 156 7.73 12.03 -3.71
C HIS A 156 7.88 10.91 -2.69
N SER A 157 8.84 10.04 -2.92
CA SER A 157 9.18 8.98 -1.96
C SER A 157 9.59 9.59 -0.62
N GLY A 158 9.03 9.06 0.48
CA GLY A 158 9.23 9.58 1.83
C GLY A 158 8.23 10.65 2.26
N ALA A 159 7.32 11.08 1.37
CA ALA A 159 6.21 11.93 1.77
C ALA A 159 5.19 11.14 2.61
N SER A 160 4.38 11.85 3.38
CA SER A 160 3.29 11.28 4.18
C SER A 160 1.95 11.90 3.81
N GLY A 161 0.86 11.18 4.08
CA GLY A 161 -0.50 11.61 3.80
C GLY A 161 -1.50 10.67 4.47
N ASN A 162 -2.77 10.89 4.22
CA ASN A 162 -3.86 10.06 4.73
C ASN A 162 -4.61 9.43 3.58
N VAL A 163 -4.76 8.10 3.61
CA VAL A 163 -5.59 7.38 2.65
C VAL A 163 -7.05 7.44 3.12
N VAL A 164 -7.92 7.93 2.27
CA VAL A 164 -9.36 7.99 2.50
C VAL A 164 -10.00 6.84 1.74
N ILE A 165 -10.63 5.92 2.47
CA ILE A 165 -11.34 4.79 1.91
C ILE A 165 -12.83 5.15 1.88
N PRO A 166 -13.43 5.39 0.73
CA PRO A 166 -14.85 5.70 0.65
C PRO A 166 -15.67 4.46 1.01
N SER A 167 -16.68 4.65 1.85
CA SER A 167 -17.62 3.60 2.21
C SER A 167 -18.99 3.92 1.62
N VAL A 168 -19.50 3.03 0.78
CA VAL A 168 -20.81 3.19 0.16
C VAL A 168 -21.83 2.32 0.89
N TYR A 169 -22.80 2.98 1.51
CA TYR A 169 -23.98 2.33 2.09
C TYR A 169 -25.16 2.49 1.15
N LYS A 170 -25.76 1.39 0.72
CA LYS A 170 -26.95 1.39 -0.13
C LYS A 170 -28.20 1.36 0.75
N ASP A 171 -29.23 2.10 0.34
CA ASP A 171 -30.54 2.11 0.98
C ASP A 171 -30.48 2.41 2.50
N CYS A 172 -29.58 3.34 2.90
CA CYS A 172 -29.38 3.73 4.29
C CYS A 172 -30.14 5.01 4.63
N ILE A 173 -30.48 5.17 5.89
CA ILE A 173 -31.03 6.40 6.47
C ILE A 173 -29.86 7.26 6.95
N VAL A 174 -29.81 8.51 6.51
CA VAL A 174 -28.81 9.48 6.94
C VAL A 174 -29.49 10.54 7.78
N ILE A 175 -28.94 10.82 8.96
CA ILE A 175 -29.46 11.83 9.89
C ILE A 175 -28.34 12.78 10.32
N PRO A 176 -28.64 14.07 10.57
CA PRO A 176 -27.66 14.98 11.12
C PRO A 176 -27.17 14.51 12.49
N GLN A 177 -25.87 14.70 12.77
CA GLN A 177 -25.29 14.34 14.06
C GLN A 177 -25.97 15.09 15.23
N GLY A 178 -26.44 16.35 14.98
CA GLY A 178 -27.21 17.13 15.94
C GLY A 178 -28.57 16.56 16.32
N ALA A 179 -29.11 15.62 15.53
CA ALA A 179 -30.33 14.89 15.81
C ALA A 179 -30.15 13.74 16.83
N THR A 180 -28.92 13.49 17.26
CA THR A 180 -28.56 12.37 18.10
C THR A 180 -28.03 12.83 19.47
N VAL A 181 -28.25 12.00 20.49
CA VAL A 181 -27.70 12.16 21.82
C VAL A 181 -26.89 10.94 22.19
N GLN A 182 -25.67 11.13 22.58
CA GLN A 182 -24.80 10.05 23.01
C GLN A 182 -24.93 9.89 24.52
N MET A 183 -25.45 8.76 24.98
CA MET A 183 -25.57 8.41 26.38
C MET A 183 -24.71 7.18 26.68
N GLN A 184 -23.58 7.39 27.35
CA GLN A 184 -22.55 6.37 27.58
C GLN A 184 -22.05 5.78 26.22
N ASP A 185 -22.33 4.51 25.99
CA ASP A 185 -21.98 3.77 24.78
C ASP A 185 -23.13 3.63 23.76
N LYS A 186 -24.27 4.32 23.99
CA LYS A 186 -25.49 4.22 23.18
C LYS A 186 -25.78 5.54 22.48
N THR A 187 -26.15 5.46 21.23
CA THR A 187 -26.62 6.60 20.44
C THR A 187 -28.17 6.54 20.40
N ILE A 188 -28.79 7.64 20.72
CA ILE A 188 -30.25 7.77 20.80
C ILE A 188 -30.69 8.89 19.85
N ALA A 189 -31.76 8.66 19.12
CA ALA A 189 -32.51 9.69 18.39
C ALA A 189 -33.93 9.80 18.98
N TYR A 190 -34.50 10.99 18.92
CA TYR A 190 -35.90 11.20 19.32
C TYR A 190 -36.80 11.17 18.12
N LYS A 191 -37.72 10.19 18.08
CA LYS A 191 -38.83 10.13 17.11
C LYS A 191 -40.00 10.95 17.63
N VAL A 192 -40.76 11.57 16.74
CA VAL A 192 -42.03 12.22 17.05
C VAL A 192 -43.16 11.22 16.82
N VAL A 193 -43.80 10.80 17.89
CA VAL A 193 -44.97 9.90 17.82
C VAL A 193 -46.11 10.61 18.58
N ASP A 194 -47.24 10.79 17.90
CA ASP A 194 -48.41 11.49 18.41
C ASP A 194 -48.08 12.89 19.02
N GLY A 195 -47.15 13.63 18.38
CA GLY A 195 -46.69 14.94 18.81
C GLY A 195 -45.82 14.94 20.07
N LYS A 196 -45.30 13.80 20.47
CA LYS A 196 -44.39 13.64 21.61
C LYS A 196 -43.05 13.04 21.20
N ALA A 197 -41.99 13.48 21.86
CA ALA A 197 -40.65 12.94 21.67
C ALA A 197 -40.53 11.56 22.35
N VAL A 198 -40.19 10.53 21.60
CA VAL A 198 -39.93 9.17 22.07
C VAL A 198 -38.48 8.81 21.79
N SER A 199 -37.74 8.47 22.84
CA SER A 199 -36.35 8.07 22.73
C SER A 199 -36.23 6.72 22.01
N THR A 200 -35.44 6.66 20.97
CA THR A 200 -35.19 5.44 20.20
C THR A 200 -33.70 5.17 20.14
N LEU A 201 -33.31 3.97 20.56
CA LEU A 201 -31.94 3.51 20.42
C LEU A 201 -31.63 3.27 18.92
N ILE A 202 -30.57 3.84 18.45
CA ILE A 202 -30.13 3.68 17.06
C ILE A 202 -28.72 3.07 17.01
N SER A 203 -28.48 2.26 15.99
CA SER A 203 -27.16 1.79 15.63
C SER A 203 -26.66 2.61 14.45
N VAL A 204 -25.49 3.22 14.58
CA VAL A 204 -24.88 4.06 13.56
C VAL A 204 -23.61 3.42 13.02
N ALA A 205 -23.27 3.71 11.77
CA ALA A 205 -22.00 3.27 11.19
C ALA A 205 -20.82 3.89 11.93
N GLY A 206 -19.77 3.11 12.16
CA GLY A 206 -18.60 3.54 12.91
C GLY A 206 -17.73 4.59 12.21
N ILE A 207 -17.97 4.81 10.92
CA ILE A 207 -17.29 5.83 10.11
C ILE A 207 -18.32 6.89 9.74
N ASN A 208 -18.00 8.15 10.04
CA ASN A 208 -18.83 9.29 9.69
C ASN A 208 -17.94 10.46 9.23
N ASP A 209 -18.52 11.42 8.52
CA ASP A 209 -17.83 12.62 8.06
C ASP A 209 -17.77 13.73 9.14
N GLY A 210 -18.28 13.45 10.34
CA GLY A 210 -18.40 14.39 11.46
C GLY A 210 -19.60 15.34 11.35
N ARG A 211 -20.46 15.19 10.36
CA ARG A 211 -21.67 15.98 10.16
C ARG A 211 -22.93 15.15 10.19
N GLU A 212 -22.89 13.98 9.63
CA GLU A 212 -24.03 13.07 9.44
C GLU A 212 -23.70 11.66 9.94
N TYR A 213 -24.72 10.98 10.41
CA TYR A 213 -24.64 9.56 10.75
C TYR A 213 -25.45 8.73 9.78
N VAL A 214 -24.84 7.65 9.30
CA VAL A 214 -25.55 6.56 8.61
C VAL A 214 -26.14 5.66 9.66
N VAL A 215 -27.48 5.55 9.68
CA VAL A 215 -28.22 4.70 10.61
C VAL A 215 -28.33 3.31 10.02
N LEU A 216 -27.83 2.32 10.76
CA LEU A 216 -27.87 0.91 10.38
C LEU A 216 -29.14 0.23 10.92
N ASP A 217 -29.62 0.66 12.10
CA ASP A 217 -30.81 0.10 12.74
C ASP A 217 -31.45 1.10 13.70
N GLY A 218 -32.74 0.92 13.99
CA GLY A 218 -33.51 1.71 14.95
C GLY A 218 -34.43 2.75 14.33
N LEU A 219 -34.24 3.20 13.08
CA LEU A 219 -35.11 4.10 12.36
C LEU A 219 -35.67 3.42 11.09
N LYS A 220 -36.82 3.91 10.64
CA LYS A 220 -37.45 3.48 9.39
C LYS A 220 -37.67 4.69 8.47
N ALA A 221 -37.65 4.46 7.19
CA ALA A 221 -37.99 5.49 6.22
C ALA A 221 -39.42 6.02 6.47
N GLY A 222 -39.55 7.34 6.62
CA GLY A 222 -40.81 7.99 6.98
C GLY A 222 -40.99 8.30 8.46
N ASP A 223 -40.07 7.89 9.34
CA ASP A 223 -40.08 8.30 10.74
C ASP A 223 -39.73 9.81 10.82
N GLU A 224 -40.53 10.56 11.59
CA GLU A 224 -40.24 11.94 11.94
C GLU A 224 -39.27 11.96 13.11
N ILE A 225 -38.15 12.69 12.97
CA ILE A 225 -37.15 12.82 14.04
C ILE A 225 -36.89 14.29 14.36
N ILE A 226 -36.39 14.55 15.54
CA ILE A 226 -35.95 15.88 15.96
C ILE A 226 -34.55 16.10 15.41
N SER A 227 -34.43 17.02 14.48
CA SER A 227 -33.16 17.28 13.74
C SER A 227 -32.15 18.12 14.51
N GLU A 228 -32.64 19.00 15.39
CA GLU A 228 -31.80 19.90 16.19
C GLU A 228 -32.27 19.99 17.63
N GLY A 229 -31.33 20.18 18.55
CA GLY A 229 -31.67 20.34 19.97
C GLY A 229 -32.01 19.04 20.70
N ALA A 230 -31.73 17.89 20.12
CA ALA A 230 -32.01 16.59 20.75
C ALA A 230 -31.43 16.45 22.15
N GLY A 231 -30.26 17.05 22.44
CA GLY A 231 -29.66 17.05 23.78
C GLY A 231 -30.41 17.83 24.87
N LEU A 232 -31.36 18.70 24.48
CA LEU A 232 -32.14 19.52 25.39
C LEU A 232 -33.53 18.93 25.68
N ILE A 233 -33.92 17.89 24.98
CA ILE A 233 -35.25 17.30 25.01
C ILE A 233 -35.25 16.08 25.93
N ARG A 234 -36.39 15.87 26.61
CA ARG A 234 -36.63 14.68 27.42
C ARG A 234 -37.75 13.86 26.80
N GLU A 235 -37.76 12.59 27.13
CA GLU A 235 -38.84 11.67 26.74
C GLU A 235 -40.22 12.22 27.17
N GLY A 236 -41.15 12.17 26.21
CA GLY A 236 -42.53 12.68 26.46
C GLY A 236 -42.70 14.19 26.22
N THR A 237 -41.65 14.91 25.89
CA THR A 237 -41.78 16.36 25.59
C THR A 237 -42.66 16.55 24.35
N VAL A 238 -43.64 17.46 24.44
CA VAL A 238 -44.54 17.81 23.33
C VAL A 238 -43.75 18.64 22.32
N VAL A 239 -43.70 18.16 21.07
CA VAL A 239 -43.03 18.82 19.96
C VAL A 239 -44.13 19.36 19.04
N LYS A 240 -43.99 20.65 18.70
CA LYS A 240 -44.92 21.31 17.76
C LYS A 240 -44.28 21.46 16.40
#